data_2f80f427a67e70156a210c3c547179f5
#
_entry.id   2f80f427a67e70156a210c3c547179f5
#
_cell.length_a   1.000
_cell.length_b   1.000
_cell.length_c   1.000
_cell.angle_alpha   90.00
_cell.angle_beta   90.00
_cell.angle_gamma   90.00
#
_symmetry.space_group_name_H-M   'P 1'
#
loop_
_entity.id
_entity.type
_entity.pdbx_description
1 polymer ?
#
loop_
_entity_poly.entity_id
_entity_poly.type
_entity_poly.pdbx_seq_one_letter_code
_entity_poly.pdbx_strand_id
1 'polypeptide(L)'
;EYIWHSIKYEKTVGVIEDNVDESYLEIGEPVGIVAGVTPVTNPTSTTMFKAISCLKTRNPIIFGFHPNAQKCSVRAAEIIRDAAIAAGAPENCVQWIETPSIEATGFLMNHADVSTILATGGPGMVKAAYSAGKPALGVGPGNTPCYIEKSAKIKQAVNDLILSKSF
;
A
#
# COMPACT_ATOMS: atom_id res chain seq x y z
N GLU A 1 2.88 -1.08 -14.40
CA GLU A 1 2.44 -1.88 -15.54
C GLU A 1 1.95 -3.27 -15.10
N TYR A 2 2.79 -4.08 -14.42
CA TYR A 2 2.42 -5.42 -13.94
C TYR A 2 1.16 -5.42 -13.07
N ILE A 3 1.07 -4.55 -12.07
CA ILE A 3 -0.07 -4.44 -11.16
C ILE A 3 -1.36 -4.14 -11.94
N TRP A 4 -1.31 -3.19 -12.86
CA TRP A 4 -2.46 -2.84 -13.67
C TRP A 4 -2.94 -4.03 -14.52
N HIS A 5 -2.02 -4.76 -15.14
CA HIS A 5 -2.36 -5.94 -15.94
C HIS A 5 -3.00 -7.05 -15.12
N SER A 6 -2.59 -7.22 -13.85
CA SER A 6 -3.15 -8.26 -12.99
C SER A 6 -4.56 -7.95 -12.48
N ILE A 7 -4.88 -6.67 -12.26
CA ILE A 7 -6.16 -6.30 -11.59
C ILE A 7 -7.20 -5.66 -12.51
N LYS A 8 -6.83 -5.20 -13.71
CA LYS A 8 -7.71 -4.35 -14.56
C LYS A 8 -9.03 -4.99 -14.93
N TYR A 9 -9.08 -6.30 -15.07
CA TYR A 9 -10.29 -7.04 -15.48
C TYR A 9 -11.05 -7.66 -14.31
N GLU A 10 -10.52 -7.59 -13.10
CA GLU A 10 -11.22 -8.12 -11.95
C GLU A 10 -12.43 -7.27 -11.57
N LYS A 11 -13.54 -7.92 -11.30
CA LYS A 11 -14.73 -7.26 -10.76
C LYS A 11 -14.47 -6.96 -9.27
N THR A 12 -14.62 -5.73 -8.86
CA THR A 12 -14.31 -5.29 -7.49
C THR A 12 -15.42 -4.48 -6.84
N VAL A 13 -16.46 -4.13 -7.60
CA VAL A 13 -17.59 -3.33 -7.12
C VAL A 13 -18.88 -3.79 -7.82
N GLY A 14 -19.97 -3.79 -7.09
CA GLY A 14 -21.27 -4.30 -7.56
C GLY A 14 -21.31 -5.82 -7.55
N VAL A 15 -22.13 -6.42 -8.36
CA VAL A 15 -22.26 -7.87 -8.41
C VAL A 15 -20.99 -8.51 -8.97
N ILE A 16 -20.26 -9.22 -8.11
CA ILE A 16 -19.04 -9.95 -8.45
C ILE A 16 -19.40 -11.31 -9.01
N GLU A 17 -20.25 -12.06 -8.30
CA GLU A 17 -20.74 -13.37 -8.69
C GLU A 17 -22.23 -13.50 -8.35
N ASP A 18 -22.97 -14.12 -9.27
CA ASP A 18 -24.35 -14.55 -9.06
C ASP A 18 -24.40 -16.06 -9.32
N ASN A 19 -24.44 -16.83 -8.24
CA ASN A 19 -24.46 -18.30 -8.31
C ASN A 19 -25.87 -18.81 -8.02
N VAL A 20 -26.61 -18.99 -9.09
CA VAL A 20 -28.02 -19.47 -9.03
C VAL A 20 -28.12 -20.89 -8.47
N ASP A 21 -27.12 -21.75 -8.77
CA ASP A 21 -27.14 -23.15 -8.35
C ASP A 21 -26.93 -23.30 -6.83
N GLU A 22 -26.08 -22.45 -6.24
CA GLU A 22 -25.81 -22.43 -4.80
C GLU A 22 -26.63 -21.39 -4.06
N SER A 23 -27.44 -20.62 -4.77
CA SER A 23 -28.35 -19.58 -4.21
C SER A 23 -27.63 -18.50 -3.42
N TYR A 24 -26.48 -18.00 -3.88
CA TYR A 24 -25.82 -16.85 -3.31
C TYR A 24 -25.48 -15.76 -4.33
N LEU A 25 -25.37 -14.53 -3.85
CA LEU A 25 -24.98 -13.35 -4.60
C LEU A 25 -23.79 -12.69 -3.87
N GLU A 26 -22.64 -12.57 -4.54
CA GLU A 26 -21.50 -11.86 -4.02
C GLU A 26 -21.49 -10.43 -4.55
N ILE A 27 -21.51 -9.46 -3.62
CA ILE A 27 -21.51 -8.03 -3.95
C ILE A 27 -20.30 -7.35 -3.35
N GLY A 28 -19.49 -6.70 -4.19
CA GLY A 28 -18.37 -5.87 -3.76
C GLY A 28 -18.84 -4.46 -3.38
N GLU A 29 -18.58 -4.05 -2.14
CA GLU A 29 -18.91 -2.73 -1.61
C GLU A 29 -17.64 -2.01 -1.11
N PRO A 30 -17.53 -0.68 -1.28
CA PRO A 30 -16.43 0.07 -0.69
C PRO A 30 -16.49 0.03 0.84
N VAL A 31 -15.33 -0.10 1.48
CA VAL A 31 -15.24 -0.17 2.95
C VAL A 31 -15.18 1.21 3.61
N GLY A 32 -14.85 2.27 2.86
CA GLY A 32 -14.70 3.62 3.37
C GLY A 32 -13.25 4.14 3.27
N ILE A 33 -12.86 5.05 4.16
CA ILE A 33 -11.53 5.67 4.13
C ILE A 33 -10.44 4.66 4.50
N VAL A 34 -9.42 4.58 3.67
CA VAL A 34 -8.26 3.71 3.86
C VAL A 34 -7.05 4.52 4.31
N ALA A 35 -6.41 4.13 5.40
CA ALA A 35 -5.10 4.64 5.79
C ALA A 35 -3.99 3.84 5.10
N GLY A 36 -3.22 4.49 4.23
CA GLY A 36 -2.14 3.87 3.47
C GLY A 36 -0.77 4.23 4.05
N VAL A 37 -0.04 3.27 4.61
CA VAL A 37 1.34 3.49 5.09
C VAL A 37 2.33 2.87 4.12
N THR A 38 3.34 3.63 3.69
CA THR A 38 4.33 3.19 2.70
C THR A 38 5.75 3.16 3.27
N PRO A 39 6.59 2.20 2.83
CA PRO A 39 7.96 2.09 3.30
C PRO A 39 8.89 3.06 2.57
N VAL A 40 10.15 3.15 3.04
CA VAL A 40 11.21 3.90 2.37
C VAL A 40 11.87 3.14 1.21
N THR A 41 11.82 1.80 1.24
CA THR A 41 12.55 0.94 0.31
C THR A 41 11.99 0.92 -1.12
N ASN A 42 10.67 0.93 -1.26
CA ASN A 42 9.97 0.97 -2.56
C ASN A 42 8.75 1.90 -2.50
N PRO A 43 8.96 3.18 -2.21
CA PRO A 43 7.90 4.11 -1.86
C PRO A 43 6.93 4.39 -3.00
N THR A 44 7.45 4.67 -4.19
CA THR A 44 6.63 5.06 -5.36
C THR A 44 5.76 3.91 -5.87
N SER A 45 6.32 2.72 -6.01
CA SER A 45 5.57 1.53 -6.47
C SER A 45 4.49 1.14 -5.47
N THR A 46 4.78 1.22 -4.16
CA THR A 46 3.79 0.93 -3.10
C THR A 46 2.68 1.99 -3.08
N THR A 47 3.01 3.26 -3.28
CA THR A 47 2.02 4.35 -3.39
C THR A 47 1.09 4.10 -4.57
N MET A 48 1.64 3.84 -5.77
CA MET A 48 0.86 3.57 -6.97
C MET A 48 -0.03 2.34 -6.79
N PHE A 49 0.51 1.24 -6.26
CA PHE A 49 -0.25 0.01 -6.00
C PHE A 49 -1.45 0.28 -5.10
N LYS A 50 -1.23 0.89 -3.94
CA LYS A 50 -2.30 1.15 -2.97
C LYS A 50 -3.33 2.12 -3.52
N ALA A 51 -2.90 3.20 -4.17
CA ALA A 51 -3.81 4.17 -4.77
C ALA A 51 -4.69 3.54 -5.86
N ILE A 52 -4.10 2.78 -6.80
CA ILE A 52 -4.86 2.11 -7.86
C ILE A 52 -5.85 1.09 -7.28
N SER A 53 -5.41 0.29 -6.29
CA SER A 53 -6.28 -0.70 -5.65
C SER A 53 -7.46 -0.04 -4.92
N CYS A 54 -7.21 1.04 -4.20
CA CYS A 54 -8.28 1.79 -3.51
C CYS A 54 -9.24 2.45 -4.49
N LEU A 55 -8.73 3.11 -5.53
CA LEU A 55 -9.57 3.73 -6.57
C LEU A 55 -10.43 2.71 -7.29
N LYS A 56 -9.86 1.54 -7.62
CA LYS A 56 -10.59 0.46 -8.28
C LYS A 56 -11.74 -0.08 -7.42
N THR A 57 -11.57 -0.08 -6.10
CA THR A 57 -12.58 -0.51 -5.13
C THR A 57 -13.44 0.64 -4.60
N ARG A 58 -13.33 1.84 -5.21
CA ARG A 58 -14.05 3.08 -4.83
C ARG A 58 -13.83 3.51 -3.39
N ASN A 59 -12.67 3.24 -2.83
CA ASN A 59 -12.27 3.69 -1.50
C ASN A 59 -11.33 4.90 -1.61
N PRO A 60 -11.58 6.01 -0.91
CA PRO A 60 -10.58 7.06 -0.77
C PRO A 60 -9.41 6.59 0.10
N ILE A 61 -8.22 7.08 -0.21
CA ILE A 61 -7.01 6.73 0.54
C ILE A 61 -6.28 7.98 1.04
N ILE A 62 -5.84 7.94 2.30
CA ILE A 62 -4.96 8.95 2.90
C ILE A 62 -3.64 8.29 3.24
N PHE A 63 -2.55 8.83 2.71
CA PHE A 63 -1.22 8.27 2.92
C PHE A 63 -0.47 8.89 4.09
N GLY A 64 0.14 8.03 4.92
CA GLY A 64 1.26 8.35 5.79
C GLY A 64 2.56 7.86 5.14
N PHE A 65 3.31 8.78 4.55
CA PHE A 65 4.58 8.46 3.88
C PHE A 65 5.74 8.43 4.87
N HIS A 66 6.77 7.66 4.54
CA HIS A 66 8.02 7.73 5.29
C HIS A 66 8.71 9.07 5.04
N PRO A 67 9.21 9.79 6.06
CA PRO A 67 9.80 11.13 5.90
C PRO A 67 10.90 11.21 4.83
N ASN A 68 11.79 10.22 4.79
CA ASN A 68 12.89 10.16 3.81
C ASN A 68 12.42 9.92 2.36
N ALA A 69 11.19 9.46 2.16
CA ALA A 69 10.61 9.20 0.85
C ALA A 69 9.43 10.12 0.51
N GLN A 70 9.15 11.12 1.34
CA GLN A 70 7.99 12.01 1.21
C GLN A 70 7.86 12.60 -0.20
N LYS A 71 8.91 13.21 -0.70
CA LYS A 71 8.88 13.93 -2.00
C LYS A 71 8.52 13.02 -3.17
N CYS A 72 9.16 11.86 -3.27
CA CYS A 72 8.89 10.93 -4.38
C CYS A 72 7.53 10.23 -4.23
N SER A 73 7.10 9.94 -3.00
CA SER A 73 5.79 9.35 -2.72
C SER A 73 4.66 10.31 -3.04
N VAL A 74 4.78 11.57 -2.62
CA VAL A 74 3.81 12.64 -2.97
C VAL A 74 3.70 12.78 -4.48
N ARG A 75 4.84 12.84 -5.19
CA ARG A 75 4.80 12.96 -6.66
C ARG A 75 4.11 11.78 -7.33
N ALA A 76 4.31 10.56 -6.83
CA ALA A 76 3.61 9.38 -7.32
C ALA A 76 2.10 9.44 -7.02
N ALA A 77 1.71 9.90 -5.83
CA ALA A 77 0.31 10.07 -5.45
C ALA A 77 -0.39 11.14 -6.29
N GLU A 78 0.26 12.30 -6.53
CA GLU A 78 -0.24 13.36 -7.40
C GLU A 78 -0.57 12.86 -8.80
N ILE A 79 0.36 12.14 -9.43
CA ILE A 79 0.16 11.61 -10.79
C ILE A 79 -1.07 10.70 -10.85
N ILE A 80 -1.24 9.83 -9.87
CA ILE A 80 -2.41 8.92 -9.82
C ILE A 80 -3.69 9.69 -9.53
N ARG A 81 -3.65 10.63 -8.56
CA ARG A 81 -4.80 11.47 -8.21
C ARG A 81 -5.28 12.28 -9.41
N ASP A 82 -4.35 12.98 -10.05
CA ASP A 82 -4.69 13.89 -11.16
C ASP A 82 -5.25 13.11 -12.36
N ALA A 83 -4.70 11.93 -12.64
CA ALA A 83 -5.24 11.03 -13.67
C ALA A 83 -6.65 10.51 -13.29
N ALA A 84 -6.87 10.18 -12.00
CA ALA A 84 -8.17 9.73 -11.53
C ALA A 84 -9.23 10.86 -11.62
N ILE A 85 -8.89 12.08 -11.19
CA ILE A 85 -9.77 13.25 -11.27
C ILE A 85 -10.11 13.55 -12.74
N ALA A 86 -9.12 13.51 -13.63
CA ALA A 86 -9.36 13.69 -15.07
C ALA A 86 -10.31 12.63 -15.67
N ALA A 87 -10.36 11.45 -15.06
CA ALA A 87 -11.29 10.37 -15.42
C ALA A 87 -12.65 10.44 -14.66
N GLY A 88 -12.89 11.48 -13.85
CA GLY A 88 -14.15 11.70 -13.14
C GLY A 88 -14.19 11.24 -11.69
N ALA A 89 -13.05 10.89 -11.10
CA ALA A 89 -13.00 10.60 -9.66
C ALA A 89 -13.15 11.89 -8.82
N PRO A 90 -13.65 11.80 -7.58
CA PRO A 90 -13.70 12.94 -6.66
C PRO A 90 -12.30 13.51 -6.36
N GLU A 91 -12.22 14.82 -6.15
CA GLU A 91 -10.93 15.51 -5.87
C GLU A 91 -10.18 14.95 -4.66
N ASN A 92 -10.91 14.45 -3.66
CA ASN A 92 -10.36 13.93 -2.41
C ASN A 92 -10.11 12.41 -2.43
N CYS A 93 -10.09 11.78 -3.60
CA CYS A 93 -9.93 10.33 -3.71
C CYS A 93 -8.56 9.80 -3.25
N VAL A 94 -7.49 10.60 -3.39
CA VAL A 94 -6.13 10.28 -2.93
C VAL A 94 -5.54 11.49 -2.23
N GLN A 95 -5.20 11.31 -0.96
CA GLN A 95 -4.63 12.36 -0.11
C GLN A 95 -3.40 11.85 0.66
N TRP A 96 -2.69 12.74 1.33
CA TRP A 96 -1.53 12.41 2.16
C TRP A 96 -1.32 13.41 3.29
N ILE A 97 -0.59 12.97 4.31
CA ILE A 97 -0.13 13.84 5.40
C ILE A 97 1.02 14.69 4.87
N GLU A 98 0.85 16.01 4.90
CA GLU A 98 1.83 16.97 4.38
C GLU A 98 3.14 16.96 5.21
N THR A 99 3.02 16.92 6.52
CA THR A 99 4.16 16.86 7.44
C THR A 99 4.22 15.46 8.06
N PRO A 100 5.03 14.55 7.50
CA PRO A 100 5.07 13.18 7.95
C PRO A 100 5.73 13.05 9.32
N SER A 101 5.07 12.33 10.22
CA SER A 101 5.62 11.93 11.50
C SER A 101 5.02 10.60 11.96
N ILE A 102 5.68 9.94 12.91
CA ILE A 102 5.13 8.72 13.53
C ILE A 102 3.81 9.02 14.23
N GLU A 103 3.72 10.16 14.89
CA GLU A 103 2.52 10.62 15.60
C GLU A 103 1.36 10.89 14.65
N ALA A 104 1.61 11.62 13.55
CA ALA A 104 0.60 11.91 12.56
C ALA A 104 0.10 10.63 11.85
N THR A 105 1.00 9.70 11.55
CA THR A 105 0.63 8.41 10.99
C THR A 105 -0.16 7.57 12.00
N GLY A 106 0.23 7.60 13.27
CA GLY A 106 -0.51 6.96 14.37
C GLY A 106 -1.91 7.55 14.53
N PHE A 107 -2.02 8.88 14.48
CA PHE A 107 -3.32 9.57 14.53
C PHE A 107 -4.21 9.15 13.35
N LEU A 108 -3.68 9.12 12.13
CA LEU A 108 -4.41 8.67 10.94
C LEU A 108 -4.94 7.24 11.13
N MET A 109 -4.08 6.30 11.52
CA MET A 109 -4.47 4.89 11.70
C MET A 109 -5.56 4.70 12.78
N ASN A 110 -5.57 5.53 13.81
CA ASN A 110 -6.54 5.45 14.91
C ASN A 110 -7.78 6.32 14.70
N HIS A 111 -7.84 7.14 13.65
CA HIS A 111 -8.94 8.07 13.43
C HIS A 111 -10.27 7.33 13.24
N ALA A 112 -11.34 7.81 13.86
CA ALA A 112 -12.65 7.14 13.88
C ALA A 112 -13.21 6.86 12.48
N ASP A 113 -13.00 7.77 11.52
CA ASP A 113 -13.55 7.68 10.16
C ASP A 113 -12.69 6.76 9.24
N VAL A 114 -11.52 6.31 9.68
CA VAL A 114 -10.72 5.34 8.92
C VAL A 114 -11.30 3.95 9.12
N SER A 115 -11.67 3.30 8.03
CA SER A 115 -12.30 1.98 8.03
C SER A 115 -11.29 0.83 7.96
N THR A 116 -10.18 1.02 7.25
CA THR A 116 -9.17 -0.03 7.01
C THR A 116 -7.78 0.56 6.91
N ILE A 117 -6.77 -0.21 7.30
CA ILE A 117 -5.36 0.17 7.25
C ILE A 117 -4.61 -0.74 6.27
N LEU A 118 -3.90 -0.15 5.30
CA LEU A 118 -2.95 -0.84 4.43
C LEU A 118 -1.53 -0.44 4.82
N ALA A 119 -0.89 -1.20 5.70
CA ALA A 119 0.44 -0.89 6.21
C ALA A 119 1.53 -1.73 5.53
N THR A 120 2.52 -1.07 4.95
CA THR A 120 3.76 -1.71 4.49
C THR A 120 4.93 -0.97 5.13
N GLY A 121 5.72 -1.66 5.91
CA GLY A 121 6.81 -1.03 6.65
C GLY A 121 7.54 -1.96 7.60
N GLY A 122 8.33 -1.40 8.49
CA GLY A 122 9.04 -2.18 9.51
C GLY A 122 8.10 -2.83 10.54
N PRO A 123 8.63 -3.80 11.34
CA PRO A 123 7.81 -4.56 12.30
C PRO A 123 7.03 -3.69 13.28
N GLY A 124 7.60 -2.59 13.73
CA GLY A 124 6.94 -1.65 14.65
C GLY A 124 5.70 -0.99 14.04
N MET A 125 5.78 -0.58 12.77
CA MET A 125 4.66 0.04 12.06
C MET A 125 3.54 -0.97 11.79
N VAL A 126 3.90 -2.19 11.38
CA VAL A 126 2.92 -3.27 11.16
C VAL A 126 2.22 -3.65 12.47
N LYS A 127 2.97 -3.74 13.58
CA LYS A 127 2.40 -3.98 14.90
C LYS A 127 1.45 -2.86 15.32
N ALA A 128 1.81 -1.60 15.09
CA ALA A 128 0.95 -0.45 15.37
C ALA A 128 -0.35 -0.51 14.56
N ALA A 129 -0.28 -0.85 13.26
CA ALA A 129 -1.44 -1.00 12.41
C ALA A 129 -2.42 -2.08 12.92
N TYR A 130 -1.92 -3.27 13.29
CA TYR A 130 -2.76 -4.32 13.86
C TYR A 130 -3.30 -3.99 15.25
N SER A 131 -2.64 -3.10 15.98
CA SER A 131 -3.07 -2.67 17.32
C SER A 131 -4.07 -1.51 17.30
N ALA A 132 -4.40 -0.96 16.13
CA ALA A 132 -5.31 0.18 15.99
C ALA A 132 -6.80 -0.18 16.18
N GLY A 133 -7.12 -1.45 16.43
CA GLY A 133 -8.50 -1.91 16.66
C GLY A 133 -9.40 -1.87 15.41
N LYS A 134 -8.79 -1.87 14.22
CA LYS A 134 -9.47 -1.83 12.92
C LYS A 134 -8.94 -2.93 12.00
N PRO A 135 -9.71 -3.32 10.96
CA PRO A 135 -9.18 -4.20 9.93
C PRO A 135 -7.88 -3.64 9.34
N ALA A 136 -6.83 -4.43 9.34
CA ALA A 136 -5.53 -4.03 8.84
C ALA A 136 -4.90 -5.13 7.99
N LEU A 137 -4.37 -4.75 6.84
CA LEU A 137 -3.53 -5.59 5.99
C LEU A 137 -2.09 -5.08 6.12
N GLY A 138 -1.31 -5.78 6.94
CA GLY A 138 0.07 -5.41 7.24
C GLY A 138 1.07 -6.32 6.54
N VAL A 139 2.05 -5.71 5.87
CA VAL A 139 3.19 -6.41 5.26
C VAL A 139 4.45 -5.88 5.91
N GLY A 140 5.11 -6.76 6.64
CA GLY A 140 6.40 -6.50 7.28
C GLY A 140 7.59 -6.80 6.37
N PRO A 141 8.82 -6.74 6.89
CA PRO A 141 10.02 -7.08 6.14
C PRO A 141 10.00 -8.56 5.77
N GLY A 142 10.31 -8.83 4.49
CA GLY A 142 10.50 -10.19 4.01
C GLY A 142 11.79 -10.80 4.52
N ASN A 143 11.79 -12.12 4.72
CA ASN A 143 13.05 -12.86 4.89
C ASN A 143 13.64 -13.14 3.50
N THR A 144 14.84 -12.62 3.24
CA THR A 144 15.56 -12.78 1.97
C THR A 144 16.80 -13.63 2.20
N PRO A 145 16.70 -14.98 2.20
CA PRO A 145 17.87 -15.84 2.31
C PRO A 145 18.77 -15.64 1.10
N CYS A 146 20.09 -15.61 1.34
CA CYS A 146 21.09 -15.51 0.31
C CYS A 146 21.98 -16.75 0.33
N TYR A 147 22.01 -17.46 -0.79
CA TYR A 147 22.92 -18.60 -0.98
C TYR A 147 24.09 -18.17 -1.85
N ILE A 148 25.32 -18.33 -1.35
CA ILE A 148 26.54 -18.06 -2.10
C ILE A 148 27.07 -19.40 -2.60
N GLU A 149 27.00 -19.62 -3.91
CA GLU A 149 27.50 -20.84 -4.55
C GLU A 149 29.05 -20.83 -4.57
N LYS A 150 29.67 -22.02 -4.49
CA LYS A 150 31.13 -22.20 -4.34
C LYS A 150 31.96 -21.62 -5.50
N SER A 151 31.39 -21.47 -6.69
CA SER A 151 32.06 -20.87 -7.84
C SER A 151 32.03 -19.34 -7.83
N ALA A 152 31.27 -18.73 -6.91
CA ALA A 152 31.19 -17.29 -6.81
C ALA A 152 32.48 -16.63 -6.35
N LYS A 153 32.66 -15.36 -6.70
CA LYS A 153 33.76 -14.53 -6.15
C LYS A 153 33.39 -14.15 -4.71
N ILE A 154 33.75 -15.00 -3.74
CA ILE A 154 33.29 -14.93 -2.34
C ILE A 154 33.44 -13.53 -1.73
N LYS A 155 34.59 -12.87 -1.88
CA LYS A 155 34.81 -11.53 -1.32
C LYS A 155 33.83 -10.49 -1.87
N GLN A 156 33.58 -10.54 -3.18
CA GLN A 156 32.60 -9.64 -3.80
C GLN A 156 31.18 -9.93 -3.32
N ALA A 157 30.77 -11.21 -3.33
CA ALA A 157 29.44 -11.63 -2.88
C ALA A 157 29.17 -11.24 -1.42
N VAL A 158 30.16 -11.37 -0.53
CA VAL A 158 30.04 -10.95 0.87
C VAL A 158 29.90 -9.43 0.99
N ASN A 159 30.69 -8.65 0.25
CA ASN A 159 30.58 -7.19 0.26
C ASN A 159 29.20 -6.74 -0.24
N ASP A 160 28.71 -7.30 -1.33
CA ASP A 160 27.42 -6.96 -1.91
C ASP A 160 26.28 -7.32 -0.94
N LEU A 161 26.40 -8.46 -0.25
CA LEU A 161 25.46 -8.88 0.78
C LEU A 161 25.43 -7.92 1.98
N ILE A 162 26.62 -7.50 2.47
CA ILE A 162 26.73 -6.55 3.58
C ILE A 162 26.09 -5.20 3.18
N LEU A 163 26.42 -4.67 2.01
CA LEU A 163 25.84 -3.43 1.49
C LEU A 163 24.32 -3.52 1.38
N SER A 164 23.79 -4.64 0.87
CA SER A 164 22.36 -4.86 0.77
C SER A 164 21.64 -4.94 2.12
N LYS A 165 22.30 -5.45 3.16
CA LYS A 165 21.70 -5.60 4.49
C LYS A 165 21.87 -4.39 5.41
N SER A 166 22.81 -3.50 5.10
CA SER A 166 23.10 -2.28 5.86
C SER A 166 22.42 -1.02 5.32
N PHE A 167 21.62 -1.17 4.27
CA PHE A 167 20.84 -0.08 3.65
C PHE A 167 19.76 0.49 4.60
#